data_3ee54ec6f7340a9abffc673c47155642
#
_entry.id   3ee54ec6f7340a9abffc673c47155642
#
_cell.length_a   1.000
_cell.length_b   1.000
_cell.length_c   1.000
_cell.angle_alpha   90.00
_cell.angle_beta   90.00
_cell.angle_gamma   90.00
#
_symmetry.space_group_name_H-M   'P 1'
#
loop_
_entity.id
_entity.type
_entity.pdbx_description
1 polymer ?
#
loop_
_entity_poly.entity_id
_entity_poly.type
_entity_poly.pdbx_seq_one_letter_code
_entity_poly.pdbx_strand_id
1 'polypeptide(L)'
;ILGNKKGNHMSEISKEIGQNIRRTRKMRKITHQQLAQAIGKSQSAISKYESGEIAVDIDTLYAIANALQVHIETLLYFPNTATSSSTLKECPAFFRNVKNLYGYVYDGRINRIGRRLFELHPEENGLTKVMMYMNFEDYDHYQNCENTYKGYMEHFDAVTNITLQNRDVEMETAYIQILAPTLNAETKWALFTGLSTRPIMPIARKLLLSKNRLCENKELENQLKVSKEDIKQLKLYHMYTVT
;
A
#
# COMPACT_ATOMS: atom_id res chain seq x y z
N ILE A 1 -27.98 11.12 -37.27
CA ILE A 1 -29.17 10.44 -36.71
C ILE A 1 -28.70 9.73 -35.46
N LEU A 2 -28.81 10.39 -34.30
CA LEU A 2 -28.47 9.84 -33.01
C LEU A 2 -29.66 9.05 -32.47
N GLY A 3 -29.61 7.74 -32.56
CA GLY A 3 -30.61 6.84 -32.02
C GLY A 3 -30.55 6.82 -30.49
N ASN A 4 -31.60 7.34 -29.88
CA ASN A 4 -31.83 7.40 -28.45
C ASN A 4 -32.18 5.99 -27.91
N LYS A 5 -31.20 5.21 -27.42
CA LYS A 5 -31.48 4.03 -26.60
C LYS A 5 -31.62 4.46 -25.14
N LYS A 6 -32.84 4.79 -24.72
CA LYS A 6 -33.22 4.78 -23.30
C LYS A 6 -33.15 3.33 -22.76
N GLY A 7 -31.97 2.87 -22.41
CA GLY A 7 -31.79 1.71 -21.55
C GLY A 7 -31.46 2.25 -20.14
N ASN A 8 -32.20 1.76 -19.15
CA ASN A 8 -32.05 2.09 -17.73
C ASN A 8 -30.68 1.60 -17.26
N HIS A 9 -29.63 2.35 -17.59
CA HIS A 9 -28.27 2.06 -17.14
C HIS A 9 -28.19 2.56 -15.69
N MET A 10 -28.47 1.69 -14.73
CA MET A 10 -28.12 1.94 -13.34
C MET A 10 -26.64 2.34 -13.29
N SER A 11 -26.37 3.53 -12.78
CA SER A 11 -25.00 4.05 -12.69
C SER A 11 -24.19 3.07 -11.84
N GLU A 12 -23.02 2.66 -12.30
CA GLU A 12 -22.06 1.84 -11.51
C GLU A 12 -21.84 2.46 -10.13
N ILE A 13 -21.81 3.79 -10.08
CA ILE A 13 -21.66 4.56 -8.85
C ILE A 13 -22.77 4.22 -7.84
N SER A 14 -24.05 4.18 -8.27
CA SER A 14 -25.17 3.86 -7.37
C SER A 14 -25.08 2.45 -6.79
N LYS A 15 -24.58 1.50 -7.57
CA LYS A 15 -24.35 0.12 -7.10
C LYS A 15 -23.24 0.05 -6.05
N GLU A 16 -22.14 0.75 -6.28
CA GLU A 16 -21.01 0.77 -5.36
C GLU A 16 -21.35 1.48 -4.05
N ILE A 17 -22.02 2.63 -4.11
CA ILE A 17 -22.53 3.31 -2.90
C ILE A 17 -23.46 2.36 -2.14
N GLY A 18 -24.36 1.69 -2.82
CA GLY A 18 -25.26 0.72 -2.20
C GLY A 18 -24.51 -0.42 -1.50
N GLN A 19 -23.47 -0.96 -2.14
CA GLN A 19 -22.63 -1.99 -1.55
C GLN A 19 -21.88 -1.50 -0.32
N ASN A 20 -21.37 -0.25 -0.34
CA ASN A 20 -20.69 0.35 0.82
C ASN A 20 -21.65 0.55 1.99
N ILE A 21 -22.87 1.02 1.72
CA ILE A 21 -23.94 1.12 2.73
C ILE A 21 -24.20 -0.27 3.34
N ARG A 22 -24.42 -1.27 2.51
CA ARG A 22 -24.69 -2.66 2.96
C ARG A 22 -23.54 -3.23 3.78
N ARG A 23 -22.30 -3.05 3.34
CA ARG A 23 -21.10 -3.52 4.07
C ARG A 23 -21.01 -2.87 5.44
N THR A 24 -21.10 -1.54 5.48
CA THR A 24 -21.01 -0.74 6.72
C THR A 24 -22.13 -1.10 7.68
N ARG A 25 -23.38 -1.20 7.21
CA ARG A 25 -24.52 -1.62 8.04
C ARG A 25 -24.30 -3.00 8.66
N LYS A 26 -23.85 -3.99 7.86
CA LYS A 26 -23.55 -5.36 8.36
C LYS A 26 -22.43 -5.34 9.40
N MET A 27 -21.35 -4.57 9.16
CA MET A 27 -20.25 -4.43 10.13
C MET A 27 -20.74 -3.84 11.46
N ARG A 28 -21.68 -2.90 11.42
CA ARG A 28 -22.32 -2.30 12.62
C ARG A 28 -23.43 -3.17 13.21
N LYS A 29 -23.71 -4.34 12.61
CA LYS A 29 -24.77 -5.27 13.04
C LYS A 29 -26.16 -4.63 13.10
N ILE A 30 -26.42 -3.64 12.25
CA ILE A 30 -27.71 -2.94 12.13
C ILE A 30 -28.58 -3.67 11.09
N THR A 31 -29.86 -3.88 11.40
CA THR A 31 -30.82 -4.46 10.45
C THR A 31 -31.33 -3.40 9.45
N HIS A 32 -31.93 -3.85 8.34
CA HIS A 32 -32.60 -2.92 7.41
C HIS A 32 -33.70 -2.10 8.11
N GLN A 33 -34.46 -2.76 8.99
CA GLN A 33 -35.55 -2.09 9.73
C GLN A 33 -35.02 -0.99 10.66
N GLN A 34 -33.95 -1.26 11.40
CA GLN A 34 -33.33 -0.28 12.29
C GLN A 34 -32.77 0.92 11.51
N LEU A 35 -32.09 0.67 10.39
CA LEU A 35 -31.57 1.75 9.56
C LEU A 35 -32.72 2.56 8.93
N ALA A 36 -33.75 1.91 8.44
CA ALA A 36 -34.94 2.56 7.89
C ALA A 36 -35.62 3.47 8.90
N GLN A 37 -35.81 2.97 10.12
CA GLN A 37 -36.40 3.75 11.22
C GLN A 37 -35.52 4.97 11.60
N ALA A 38 -34.21 4.80 11.65
CA ALA A 38 -33.27 5.85 12.03
C ALA A 38 -33.26 7.03 11.02
N ILE A 39 -33.54 6.77 9.75
CA ILE A 39 -33.53 7.81 8.70
C ILE A 39 -34.91 8.16 8.17
N GLY A 40 -35.99 7.65 8.76
CA GLY A 40 -37.37 7.95 8.36
C GLY A 40 -37.76 7.42 6.99
N LYS A 41 -37.19 6.30 6.53
CA LYS A 41 -37.49 5.66 5.25
C LYS A 41 -38.10 4.27 5.44
N SER A 42 -38.61 3.67 4.36
CA SER A 42 -39.11 2.28 4.41
C SER A 42 -37.96 1.26 4.32
N GLN A 43 -38.15 0.08 4.87
CA GLN A 43 -37.18 -1.02 4.74
C GLN A 43 -36.96 -1.40 3.26
N SER A 44 -38.00 -1.30 2.42
CA SER A 44 -37.90 -1.52 0.99
C SER A 44 -37.00 -0.49 0.31
N ALA A 45 -37.06 0.79 0.74
CA ALA A 45 -36.17 1.83 0.23
C ALA A 45 -34.70 1.53 0.56
N ILE A 46 -34.40 1.11 1.81
CA ILE A 46 -33.02 0.71 2.18
C ILE A 46 -32.53 -0.44 1.31
N SER A 47 -33.37 -1.48 1.09
CA SER A 47 -33.01 -2.58 0.22
C SER A 47 -32.66 -2.14 -1.21
N LYS A 48 -33.44 -1.21 -1.77
CA LYS A 48 -33.23 -0.63 -3.11
C LYS A 48 -31.99 0.26 -3.19
N TYR A 49 -31.68 1.00 -2.13
CA TYR A 49 -30.41 1.74 -2.02
C TYR A 49 -29.22 0.78 -1.98
N GLU A 50 -29.28 -0.27 -1.17
CA GLU A 50 -28.18 -1.25 -1.04
C GLU A 50 -27.97 -2.08 -2.31
N SER A 51 -29.02 -2.32 -3.11
CA SER A 51 -28.90 -2.99 -4.41
C SER A 51 -28.46 -2.04 -5.54
N GLY A 52 -28.48 -0.73 -5.29
CA GLY A 52 -28.24 0.29 -6.31
C GLY A 52 -29.39 0.47 -7.29
N GLU A 53 -30.57 -0.13 -7.03
CA GLU A 53 -31.75 -0.01 -7.88
C GLU A 53 -32.28 1.43 -7.90
N ILE A 54 -32.08 2.16 -6.80
CA ILE A 54 -32.39 3.59 -6.70
C ILE A 54 -31.13 4.33 -6.25
N ALA A 55 -30.82 5.43 -6.92
CA ALA A 55 -29.75 6.33 -6.50
C ALA A 55 -30.11 6.99 -5.16
N VAL A 56 -29.14 7.06 -4.25
CA VAL A 56 -29.29 7.75 -2.98
C VAL A 56 -29.00 9.23 -3.20
N ASP A 57 -29.93 10.10 -2.81
CA ASP A 57 -29.67 11.55 -2.76
C ASP A 57 -28.69 11.89 -1.63
N ILE A 58 -28.06 13.07 -1.73
CA ILE A 58 -27.01 13.48 -0.79
C ILE A 58 -27.53 13.59 0.64
N ASP A 59 -28.72 14.13 0.85
CA ASP A 59 -29.29 14.30 2.18
C ASP A 59 -29.57 12.94 2.83
N THR A 60 -30.15 12.02 2.06
CA THR A 60 -30.38 10.63 2.51
C THR A 60 -29.06 9.91 2.78
N LEU A 61 -28.03 10.11 1.94
CA LEU A 61 -26.71 9.51 2.14
C LEU A 61 -26.04 10.02 3.43
N TYR A 62 -26.18 11.32 3.69
CA TYR A 62 -25.68 11.92 4.94
C TYR A 62 -26.44 11.38 6.18
N ALA A 63 -27.77 11.23 6.09
CA ALA A 63 -28.57 10.63 7.16
C ALA A 63 -28.16 9.15 7.41
N ILE A 64 -27.89 8.39 6.34
CA ILE A 64 -27.39 7.01 6.45
C ILE A 64 -26.01 6.97 7.13
N ALA A 65 -25.08 7.85 6.73
CA ALA A 65 -23.75 7.92 7.33
C ALA A 65 -23.83 8.21 8.84
N ASN A 66 -24.65 9.17 9.24
CA ASN A 66 -24.91 9.50 10.64
C ASN A 66 -25.53 8.32 11.42
N ALA A 67 -26.55 7.66 10.86
CA ALA A 67 -27.19 6.51 11.47
C ALA A 67 -26.22 5.32 11.64
N LEU A 68 -25.27 5.16 10.72
CA LEU A 68 -24.22 4.16 10.79
C LEU A 68 -23.00 4.58 11.60
N GLN A 69 -22.95 5.83 12.07
CA GLN A 69 -21.83 6.43 12.82
C GLN A 69 -20.50 6.33 12.05
N VAL A 70 -20.52 6.74 10.77
CA VAL A 70 -19.34 6.82 9.92
C VAL A 70 -19.30 8.17 9.19
N HIS A 71 -18.13 8.57 8.73
CA HIS A 71 -18.01 9.71 7.81
C HIS A 71 -18.62 9.38 6.46
N ILE A 72 -19.24 10.36 5.81
CA ILE A 72 -19.90 10.18 4.51
C ILE A 72 -18.90 9.67 3.44
N GLU A 73 -17.63 10.07 3.53
CA GLU A 73 -16.56 9.60 2.64
C GLU A 73 -16.40 8.08 2.69
N THR A 74 -16.70 7.44 3.82
CA THR A 74 -16.67 5.97 3.94
C THR A 74 -17.67 5.31 3.01
N LEU A 75 -18.83 5.95 2.79
CA LEU A 75 -19.87 5.44 1.90
C LEU A 75 -19.59 5.82 0.44
N LEU A 76 -18.86 6.93 0.22
CA LEU A 76 -18.44 7.41 -1.09
C LEU A 76 -17.10 6.85 -1.53
N TYR A 77 -16.42 6.10 -0.67
CA TYR A 77 -15.13 5.51 -1.02
C TYR A 77 -15.30 4.45 -2.10
N PHE A 78 -14.80 4.78 -3.26
CA PHE A 78 -14.59 3.84 -4.36
C PHE A 78 -13.11 3.47 -4.34
N PRO A 79 -12.73 2.23 -4.03
CA PRO A 79 -11.41 1.79 -4.41
C PRO A 79 -11.32 2.01 -5.92
N ASN A 80 -10.42 2.89 -6.35
CA ASN A 80 -10.27 3.31 -7.73
C ASN A 80 -10.07 2.10 -8.66
N THR A 81 -11.17 1.47 -9.06
CA THR A 81 -11.19 0.51 -10.17
C THR A 81 -11.41 1.20 -11.50
N ALA A 82 -11.63 2.52 -11.53
CA ALA A 82 -12.10 3.20 -12.74
C ALA A 82 -11.46 4.55 -13.04
N THR A 83 -10.24 4.85 -12.57
CA THR A 83 -9.44 5.92 -13.18
C THR A 83 -7.97 5.53 -13.38
N SER A 84 -7.71 4.27 -13.50
CA SER A 84 -6.72 3.84 -14.46
C SER A 84 -7.47 3.66 -15.79
N SER A 85 -7.44 4.69 -16.66
CA SER A 85 -7.24 4.36 -18.04
C SER A 85 -6.31 3.17 -18.06
N SER A 86 -6.80 2.00 -18.38
CA SER A 86 -6.09 0.74 -18.44
C SER A 86 -5.08 0.71 -19.60
N THR A 87 -4.10 1.56 -19.57
CA THR A 87 -2.76 1.12 -19.79
C THR A 87 -2.42 0.35 -18.51
N LEU A 88 -2.43 -0.97 -18.55
CA LEU A 88 -1.71 -1.82 -17.62
C LEU A 88 -0.40 -1.08 -17.39
N LYS A 89 -0.21 -0.47 -16.20
CA LYS A 89 1.03 0.27 -15.92
C LYS A 89 2.11 -0.78 -16.11
N GLU A 90 2.86 -0.68 -17.21
CA GLU A 90 3.89 -1.66 -17.51
C GLU A 90 4.78 -1.77 -16.29
N CYS A 91 5.00 -3.00 -15.84
CA CYS A 91 5.91 -3.24 -14.73
C CYS A 91 7.26 -2.59 -15.05
N PRO A 92 7.74 -1.65 -14.21
CA PRO A 92 8.98 -0.92 -14.51
C PRO A 92 10.16 -1.86 -14.72
N ALA A 93 11.10 -1.46 -15.56
CA ALA A 93 12.19 -2.32 -16.00
C ALA A 93 13.00 -2.95 -14.86
N PHE A 94 13.17 -2.25 -13.75
CA PHE A 94 13.85 -2.79 -12.57
C PHE A 94 13.12 -3.99 -11.97
N PHE A 95 11.80 -4.05 -12.03
CA PHE A 95 10.99 -5.10 -11.40
C PHE A 95 10.56 -6.21 -12.37
N ARG A 96 10.85 -6.08 -13.67
CA ARG A 96 10.47 -7.10 -14.66
C ARG A 96 11.09 -8.45 -14.34
N ASN A 97 10.26 -9.48 -14.30
CA ASN A 97 10.65 -10.87 -14.02
C ASN A 97 11.35 -11.08 -12.67
N VAL A 98 11.24 -10.14 -11.76
CA VAL A 98 11.81 -10.24 -10.42
C VAL A 98 10.76 -10.86 -9.49
N LYS A 99 11.07 -12.03 -8.96
CA LYS A 99 10.26 -12.70 -7.92
C LYS A 99 10.74 -12.34 -6.52
N ASN A 100 12.06 -12.22 -6.36
CA ASN A 100 12.70 -11.90 -5.11
C ASN A 100 13.61 -10.69 -5.27
N LEU A 101 13.56 -9.77 -4.30
CA LEU A 101 14.53 -8.69 -4.16
C LEU A 101 15.30 -8.86 -2.85
N TYR A 102 16.57 -8.60 -2.92
CA TYR A 102 17.48 -8.63 -1.77
C TYR A 102 17.71 -7.21 -1.28
N GLY A 103 17.51 -6.99 0.00
CA GLY A 103 17.67 -5.68 0.62
C GLY A 103 18.79 -5.68 1.65
N TYR A 104 19.62 -4.65 1.62
CA TYR A 104 20.77 -4.49 2.50
C TYR A 104 20.77 -3.13 3.15
N VAL A 105 20.92 -3.10 4.47
CA VAL A 105 21.14 -1.89 5.24
C VAL A 105 22.32 -2.07 6.17
N TYR A 106 22.95 -1.00 6.60
CA TYR A 106 23.92 -1.05 7.68
C TYR A 106 23.23 -0.74 9.01
N ASP A 107 23.39 -1.62 9.98
CA ASP A 107 22.93 -1.39 11.34
C ASP A 107 24.12 -1.02 12.24
N GLY A 108 24.26 0.29 12.48
CA GLY A 108 25.35 0.84 13.29
C GLY A 108 25.29 0.47 14.77
N ARG A 109 24.14 -0.04 15.25
CA ARG A 109 24.01 -0.48 16.66
C ARG A 109 24.76 -1.79 16.94
N ILE A 110 24.83 -2.63 15.94
CA ILE A 110 25.46 -3.96 16.02
C ILE A 110 26.61 -4.12 15.03
N ASN A 111 26.95 -3.02 14.31
CA ASN A 111 28.05 -2.94 13.35
C ASN A 111 28.04 -4.05 12.29
N ARG A 112 26.89 -4.34 11.72
CA ARG A 112 26.76 -5.36 10.67
C ARG A 112 25.72 -5.01 9.61
N ILE A 113 25.77 -5.73 8.50
CA ILE A 113 24.75 -5.68 7.45
C ILE A 113 23.48 -6.36 7.94
N GLY A 114 22.36 -5.65 7.88
CA GLY A 114 21.03 -6.21 8.10
C GLY A 114 20.43 -6.67 6.77
N ARG A 115 20.03 -7.93 6.71
CA ARG A 115 19.45 -8.58 5.53
C ARG A 115 17.95 -8.40 5.47
N ARG A 116 17.45 -8.24 4.25
CA ARG A 116 16.02 -8.28 3.93
C ARG A 116 15.80 -9.07 2.66
N LEU A 117 14.75 -9.86 2.62
CA LEU A 117 14.27 -10.52 1.42
C LEU A 117 12.84 -10.09 1.17
N PHE A 118 12.55 -9.69 -0.06
CA PHE A 118 11.21 -9.35 -0.51
C PHE A 118 10.76 -10.39 -1.52
N GLU A 119 9.64 -11.06 -1.25
CA GLU A 119 8.93 -11.87 -2.22
C GLU A 119 7.86 -11.01 -2.89
N LEU A 120 7.86 -11.01 -4.22
CA LEU A 120 6.96 -10.22 -5.05
C LEU A 120 5.95 -11.14 -5.72
N HIS A 121 4.66 -10.93 -5.44
CA HIS A 121 3.55 -11.71 -5.99
C HIS A 121 2.64 -10.78 -6.78
N PRO A 122 2.82 -10.66 -8.12
CA PRO A 122 1.93 -9.86 -8.96
C PRO A 122 0.49 -10.37 -8.89
N GLU A 123 -0.47 -9.44 -8.80
CA GLU A 123 -1.90 -9.74 -8.82
C GLU A 123 -2.54 -9.19 -10.10
N GLU A 124 -3.67 -9.78 -10.52
CA GLU A 124 -4.38 -9.40 -11.75
C GLU A 124 -4.90 -7.96 -11.75
N ASN A 125 -5.07 -7.36 -10.57
CA ASN A 125 -5.53 -5.97 -10.39
C ASN A 125 -4.43 -4.91 -10.60
N GLY A 126 -3.23 -5.30 -11.04
CA GLY A 126 -2.09 -4.41 -11.25
C GLY A 126 -1.32 -4.02 -9.98
N LEU A 127 -1.72 -4.52 -8.82
CA LEU A 127 -0.95 -4.44 -7.58
C LEU A 127 0.03 -5.61 -7.48
N THR A 128 1.14 -5.39 -6.79
CA THR A 128 2.05 -6.48 -6.44
C THR A 128 2.04 -6.65 -4.93
N LYS A 129 1.59 -7.81 -4.47
CA LYS A 129 1.68 -8.18 -3.07
C LYS A 129 3.12 -8.44 -2.68
N VAL A 130 3.53 -7.95 -1.53
CA VAL A 130 4.92 -8.05 -1.06
C VAL A 130 4.95 -8.69 0.32
N MET A 131 5.83 -9.68 0.48
CA MET A 131 6.24 -10.20 1.77
C MET A 131 7.70 -9.80 1.99
N MET A 132 8.02 -9.21 3.16
CA MET A 132 9.38 -8.87 3.53
C MET A 132 9.79 -9.61 4.79
N TYR A 133 10.92 -10.28 4.71
CA TYR A 133 11.56 -11.00 5.81
C TYR A 133 12.81 -10.24 6.24
N MET A 134 13.00 -10.06 7.54
CA MET A 134 14.08 -9.24 8.11
C MET A 134 14.89 -10.01 9.14
N ASN A 135 16.21 -9.77 9.12
CA ASN A 135 17.15 -10.25 10.14
C ASN A 135 17.17 -11.79 10.26
N PHE A 136 17.27 -12.47 9.14
CA PHE A 136 17.50 -13.91 9.06
C PHE A 136 19.01 -14.21 8.97
N GLU A 137 19.42 -15.40 9.37
CA GLU A 137 20.84 -15.80 9.38
C GLU A 137 21.33 -16.24 8.00
N ASP A 138 20.54 -17.03 7.30
CA ASP A 138 20.88 -17.51 5.96
C ASP A 138 19.68 -17.37 4.99
N TYR A 139 19.97 -17.39 3.69
CA TYR A 139 18.96 -17.21 2.65
C TYR A 139 18.18 -18.49 2.30
N ASP A 140 18.68 -19.66 2.72
CA ASP A 140 17.99 -20.92 2.45
C ASP A 140 16.89 -21.16 3.48
N HIS A 141 17.00 -20.51 4.64
CA HIS A 141 16.04 -20.58 5.75
C HIS A 141 15.54 -19.18 6.17
N TYR A 142 15.44 -18.22 5.22
CA TYR A 142 15.06 -16.83 5.50
C TYR A 142 13.68 -16.66 6.18
N GLN A 143 12.83 -17.66 6.11
CA GLN A 143 11.54 -17.67 6.82
C GLN A 143 11.71 -17.77 8.34
N ASN A 144 12.86 -18.29 8.81
CA ASN A 144 13.28 -18.22 10.20
C ASN A 144 13.91 -16.85 10.48
N CYS A 145 13.08 -15.82 10.49
CA CYS A 145 13.48 -14.43 10.62
C CYS A 145 12.92 -13.79 11.88
N GLU A 146 13.52 -12.68 12.28
CA GLU A 146 13.07 -11.94 13.46
C GLU A 146 11.72 -11.26 13.22
N ASN A 147 11.49 -10.75 12.00
CA ASN A 147 10.27 -10.02 11.64
C ASN A 147 9.80 -10.32 10.21
N THR A 148 8.49 -10.51 10.06
CA THR A 148 7.82 -10.66 8.77
C THR A 148 6.82 -9.53 8.56
N TYR A 149 6.90 -8.88 7.41
CA TYR A 149 5.97 -7.83 7.01
C TYR A 149 5.20 -8.25 5.76
N LYS A 150 3.97 -7.79 5.64
CA LYS A 150 3.12 -7.98 4.46
C LYS A 150 2.60 -6.65 3.96
N GLY A 151 2.40 -6.52 2.67
CA GLY A 151 1.84 -5.31 2.08
C GLY A 151 1.81 -5.32 0.58
N TYR A 152 1.89 -4.14 -0.02
CA TYR A 152 1.72 -3.95 -1.45
C TYR A 152 2.76 -3.00 -2.01
N MET A 153 3.08 -3.22 -3.28
CA MET A 153 3.92 -2.36 -4.09
C MET A 153 3.07 -1.74 -5.20
N GLU A 154 3.21 -0.43 -5.34
CA GLU A 154 2.55 0.36 -6.37
C GLU A 154 3.59 1.10 -7.21
N HIS A 155 3.42 1.06 -8.52
CA HIS A 155 4.31 1.72 -9.46
C HIS A 155 3.68 3.02 -9.97
N PHE A 156 4.49 4.08 -9.99
CA PHE A 156 4.19 5.37 -10.61
C PHE A 156 5.32 5.71 -11.59
N ASP A 157 5.13 6.74 -12.42
CA ASP A 157 6.12 7.07 -13.47
C ASP A 157 7.53 7.32 -12.92
N ALA A 158 7.63 8.09 -11.83
CA ALA A 158 8.91 8.49 -11.25
C ALA A 158 9.31 7.68 -10.01
N VAL A 159 8.37 6.97 -9.38
CA VAL A 159 8.59 6.32 -8.08
C VAL A 159 7.83 5.00 -7.97
N THR A 160 8.42 4.04 -7.27
CA THR A 160 7.70 2.87 -6.75
C THR A 160 7.62 2.99 -5.24
N ASN A 161 6.42 2.81 -4.71
CA ASN A 161 6.14 2.79 -3.29
C ASN A 161 5.86 1.35 -2.83
N ILE A 162 6.44 0.96 -1.70
CA ILE A 162 6.11 -0.30 -1.02
C ILE A 162 5.62 0.07 0.39
N THR A 163 4.39 -0.28 0.70
CA THR A 163 3.80 -0.11 2.02
C THR A 163 3.66 -1.45 2.70
N LEU A 164 4.23 -1.59 3.89
CA LEU A 164 4.33 -2.84 4.61
C LEU A 164 3.85 -2.67 6.06
N GLN A 165 3.21 -3.69 6.59
CA GLN A 165 2.81 -3.79 7.99
C GLN A 165 3.41 -5.06 8.59
N ASN A 166 3.96 -4.96 9.80
CA ASN A 166 4.46 -6.11 10.53
C ASN A 166 3.29 -7.07 10.80
N ARG A 167 3.54 -8.37 10.61
CA ARG A 167 2.53 -9.41 10.73
C ARG A 167 2.06 -9.62 12.18
N ASP A 168 2.98 -9.45 13.12
CA ASP A 168 2.77 -9.77 14.54
C ASP A 168 2.56 -8.50 15.39
N VAL A 169 3.02 -7.33 14.91
CA VAL A 169 2.95 -6.05 15.61
C VAL A 169 2.30 -4.99 14.73
N GLU A 170 1.00 -4.78 14.88
CA GLU A 170 0.20 -3.88 14.00
C GLU A 170 0.71 -2.43 13.94
N MET A 171 1.32 -1.93 15.02
CA MET A 171 1.87 -0.56 15.05
C MET A 171 3.14 -0.40 14.20
N GLU A 172 3.81 -1.48 13.85
CA GLU A 172 5.02 -1.44 13.04
C GLU A 172 4.69 -1.44 11.56
N THR A 173 4.75 -0.27 10.98
CA THR A 173 4.65 -0.07 9.54
C THR A 173 5.99 0.31 8.96
N ALA A 174 6.24 -0.08 7.72
CA ALA A 174 7.41 0.34 6.94
C ALA A 174 6.95 0.86 5.58
N TYR A 175 7.60 1.92 5.14
CA TYR A 175 7.36 2.53 3.85
C TYR A 175 8.68 2.66 3.09
N ILE A 176 8.71 2.18 1.85
CA ILE A 176 9.92 2.18 1.03
C ILE A 176 9.61 2.92 -0.28
N GLN A 177 10.46 3.87 -0.61
CA GLN A 177 10.38 4.64 -1.85
C GLN A 177 11.61 4.39 -2.72
N ILE A 178 11.36 4.08 -4.00
CA ILE A 178 12.39 3.76 -4.98
C ILE A 178 12.21 4.70 -6.16
N LEU A 179 13.21 5.55 -6.42
CA LEU A 179 13.18 6.49 -7.54
C LEU A 179 13.53 5.81 -8.87
N ALA A 180 13.01 6.39 -9.96
CA ALA A 180 13.29 5.99 -11.34
C ALA A 180 13.25 4.46 -11.57
N PRO A 181 12.14 3.78 -11.24
CA PRO A 181 12.05 2.32 -11.36
C PRO A 181 12.09 1.86 -12.82
N THR A 182 11.90 2.78 -13.77
CA THR A 182 11.95 2.55 -15.21
C THR A 182 13.35 2.28 -15.73
N LEU A 183 14.40 2.76 -15.01
CA LEU A 183 15.77 2.47 -15.38
C LEU A 183 16.14 1.04 -15.00
N ASN A 184 16.57 0.24 -15.99
CA ASN A 184 17.06 -1.10 -15.72
C ASN A 184 18.46 -1.03 -15.07
N ALA A 185 18.56 -1.61 -13.88
CA ALA A 185 19.78 -1.69 -13.09
C ALA A 185 19.76 -2.99 -12.29
N GLU A 186 20.93 -3.47 -11.89
CA GLU A 186 21.03 -4.64 -10.99
C GLU A 186 20.71 -4.27 -9.54
N THR A 187 21.06 -3.05 -9.16
CA THR A 187 20.82 -2.52 -7.82
C THR A 187 20.15 -1.15 -7.87
N LYS A 188 19.39 -0.80 -6.85
CA LYS A 188 18.82 0.53 -6.65
C LYS A 188 18.82 0.94 -5.19
N TRP A 189 19.10 2.21 -4.99
CA TRP A 189 18.89 2.82 -3.68
C TRP A 189 17.41 3.08 -3.44
N ALA A 190 17.01 2.94 -2.19
CA ALA A 190 15.67 3.23 -1.71
C ALA A 190 15.74 3.92 -0.35
N LEU A 191 14.76 4.75 -0.07
CA LEU A 191 14.53 5.28 1.26
C LEU A 191 13.58 4.35 2.01
N PHE A 192 14.04 3.77 3.09
CA PHE A 192 13.24 3.00 4.02
C PHE A 192 12.87 3.88 5.21
N THR A 193 11.58 4.03 5.50
CA THR A 193 11.08 4.66 6.72
C THR A 193 10.25 3.66 7.51
N GLY A 194 10.29 3.78 8.82
CA GLY A 194 9.58 2.85 9.69
C GLY A 194 9.82 3.13 11.17
N LEU A 195 9.53 2.15 12.00
CA LEU A 195 9.73 2.22 13.44
C LEU A 195 10.93 1.35 13.83
N SER A 196 11.85 1.90 14.61
CA SER A 196 12.86 1.12 15.33
C SER A 196 12.26 0.63 16.64
N THR A 197 12.53 -0.60 17.03
CA THR A 197 12.00 -1.18 18.26
C THR A 197 12.93 -1.01 19.47
N ARG A 198 14.23 -0.73 19.23
CA ARG A 198 15.23 -0.61 20.31
C ARG A 198 16.25 0.49 20.02
N PRO A 199 16.04 1.73 20.49
CA PRO A 199 14.84 2.25 21.16
C PRO A 199 13.66 2.42 20.19
N ILE A 200 12.45 2.54 20.73
CA ILE A 200 11.25 2.82 19.91
C ILE A 200 11.35 4.25 19.41
N MET A 201 11.52 4.41 18.10
CA MET A 201 11.53 5.73 17.45
C MET A 201 11.32 5.60 15.94
N PRO A 202 10.73 6.62 15.30
CA PRO A 202 10.67 6.70 13.84
C PRO A 202 12.09 6.80 13.26
N ILE A 203 12.33 6.09 12.18
CA ILE A 203 13.63 6.08 11.50
C ILE A 203 13.48 6.23 10.00
N ALA A 204 14.53 6.79 9.38
CA ALA A 204 14.76 6.73 7.95
C ALA A 204 16.16 6.13 7.70
N ARG A 205 16.28 5.24 6.72
CA ARG A 205 17.53 4.54 6.38
C ARG A 205 17.72 4.42 4.89
N LYS A 206 18.97 4.44 4.46
CA LYS A 206 19.36 3.96 3.13
C LYS A 206 19.13 2.47 3.06
N LEU A 207 18.49 2.01 1.99
CA LEU A 207 18.27 0.61 1.67
C LEU A 207 18.80 0.36 0.26
N LEU A 208 19.75 -0.52 0.12
CA LEU A 208 20.20 -0.99 -1.19
C LEU A 208 19.36 -2.21 -1.57
N LEU A 209 18.63 -2.10 -2.66
CA LEU A 209 17.89 -3.21 -3.27
C LEU A 209 18.70 -3.81 -4.41
N SER A 210 18.70 -5.14 -4.51
CA SER A 210 19.39 -5.88 -5.57
C SER A 210 18.49 -6.98 -6.11
N LYS A 211 18.55 -7.22 -7.43
CA LYS A 211 17.90 -8.38 -8.07
C LYS A 211 18.58 -9.69 -7.71
N ASN A 212 19.87 -9.64 -7.46
CA ASN A 212 20.69 -10.77 -7.13
C ASN A 212 21.29 -10.63 -5.74
N ARG A 213 21.61 -11.77 -5.13
CA ARG A 213 22.29 -11.83 -3.86
C ARG A 213 23.70 -11.23 -3.98
N LEU A 214 24.01 -10.24 -3.16
CA LEU A 214 25.31 -9.58 -3.14
C LEU A 214 26.26 -10.28 -2.17
N CYS A 215 27.56 -10.20 -2.46
CA CYS A 215 28.60 -10.63 -1.55
C CYS A 215 28.71 -9.63 -0.38
N GLU A 216 28.49 -10.10 0.84
CA GLU A 216 28.52 -9.26 2.04
C GLU A 216 29.97 -9.07 2.50
N ASN A 217 30.70 -8.24 1.79
CA ASN A 217 32.09 -7.91 2.05
C ASN A 217 32.23 -6.50 2.66
N LYS A 218 33.46 -6.11 2.96
CA LYS A 218 33.80 -4.80 3.52
C LYS A 218 33.43 -3.63 2.59
N GLU A 219 33.42 -3.87 1.30
CA GLU A 219 33.07 -2.87 0.29
C GLU A 219 31.59 -2.55 0.36
N LEU A 220 30.72 -3.59 0.33
CA LEU A 220 29.28 -3.42 0.50
C LEU A 220 28.96 -2.75 1.85
N GLU A 221 29.62 -3.19 2.95
CA GLU A 221 29.45 -2.57 4.26
C GLU A 221 29.72 -1.07 4.23
N ASN A 222 30.83 -0.66 3.60
CA ASN A 222 31.20 0.76 3.50
C ASN A 222 30.24 1.55 2.62
N GLN A 223 29.70 0.95 1.56
CA GLN A 223 28.71 1.55 0.68
C GLN A 223 27.36 1.81 1.40
N LEU A 224 26.97 0.90 2.30
CA LEU A 224 25.73 1.01 3.06
C LEU A 224 25.78 2.02 4.21
N LYS A 225 26.98 2.40 4.67
CA LYS A 225 27.15 3.42 5.72
C LYS A 225 26.75 4.80 5.23
N VAL A 226 26.33 5.65 6.17
CA VAL A 226 26.11 7.07 5.89
C VAL A 226 27.45 7.71 5.50
N SER A 227 27.54 8.22 4.31
CA SER A 227 28.74 8.84 3.75
C SER A 227 28.91 10.32 4.15
N LYS A 228 30.08 10.89 3.89
CA LYS A 228 30.30 12.34 4.07
C LYS A 228 29.37 13.17 3.16
N GLU A 229 29.06 12.66 1.95
CA GLU A 229 28.16 13.32 1.02
C GLU A 229 26.71 13.29 1.51
N ASP A 230 26.25 12.17 2.05
CA ASP A 230 24.92 12.08 2.69
C ASP A 230 24.77 13.13 3.80
N ILE A 231 25.83 13.31 4.63
CA ILE A 231 25.84 14.32 5.69
C ILE A 231 25.82 15.74 5.13
N LYS A 232 26.55 15.99 4.04
CA LYS A 232 26.57 17.28 3.37
C LYS A 232 25.18 17.64 2.79
N GLN A 233 24.54 16.69 2.13
CA GLN A 233 23.19 16.86 1.60
C GLN A 233 22.16 17.07 2.72
N LEU A 234 22.24 16.31 3.81
CA LEU A 234 21.40 16.49 4.99
C LEU A 234 21.52 17.91 5.56
N LYS A 235 22.75 18.45 5.65
CA LYS A 235 22.98 19.83 6.14
C LYS A 235 22.52 20.90 5.15
N LEU A 236 22.61 20.62 3.84
CA LEU A 236 22.21 21.57 2.81
C LEU A 236 20.69 21.68 2.68
N TYR A 237 20.00 20.54 2.64
CA TYR A 237 18.56 20.48 2.42
C TYR A 237 17.74 20.37 3.71
N HIS A 238 18.39 20.13 4.85
CA HIS A 238 17.73 19.78 6.12
C HIS A 238 16.77 18.59 5.98
N MET A 239 17.05 17.69 5.03
CA MET A 239 16.29 16.50 4.72
C MET A 239 17.22 15.30 4.50
N TYR A 240 16.84 14.13 4.97
CA TYR A 240 17.55 12.90 4.63
C TYR A 240 17.14 12.43 3.24
N THR A 241 18.08 12.41 2.31
CA THR A 241 17.87 12.05 0.90
C THR A 241 18.63 10.78 0.55
N VAL A 242 18.14 10.05 -0.46
CA VAL A 242 18.79 8.88 -1.05
C VAL A 242 18.69 9.04 -2.56
N THR A 243 19.83 9.10 -3.22
CA THR A 243 19.95 9.30 -4.69
C THR A 243 20.81 8.22 -5.31
#